data_3b927bf2f4a119c32ce562f6daa043f8
#
_entry.id   3b927bf2f4a119c32ce562f6daa043f8
#
_cell.length_a   1.000
_cell.length_b   1.000
_cell.length_c   1.000
_cell.angle_alpha   90.00
_cell.angle_beta   90.00
_cell.angle_gamma   90.00
#
_symmetry.space_group_name_H-M   'P 1'
#
loop_
_entity.id
_entity.type
_entity.pdbx_description
1 polymer ?
#
loop_
_entity_poly.entity_id
_entity_poly.type
_entity_poly.pdbx_seq_one_letter_code
_entity_poly.pdbx_strand_id
1 'polypeptide(L)'
;MRYRIPVCFATASILLLSTGILTAQSVNRMTVLYDAFGKSPSLKKDWGFSAFVEYGGKRILFDAGNDSDTFAQNVKALGIDLKRLDFAVISHRHGDHTSGLHYLLSVNPGVKIYAPKEGFGVFGAELPGTFYRRDESLPDYMRYYDGHPPEKMTFGTPWTGVNFVWVDKLTEVAPGIFLISTVSQTPGTLELHELSLAIKSPKGVVLGVGCSHPEIEKILEASMAVDKHVDLVFGGLHLVTTPDLEITRLATALHGKWKVERMAPGHCTGEPAFAAFRKAFGDQYIYAGLGSVVELP
;
A
#
# COMPACT_ATOMS: atom_id res chain seq x y z
N MET A 1 80.34 19.41 -43.43
CA MET A 1 79.65 19.50 -42.11
C MET A 1 78.14 19.45 -42.34
N ARG A 2 77.49 18.32 -41.99
CA ARG A 2 76.02 18.11 -42.10
C ARG A 2 75.46 18.08 -40.71
N TYR A 3 74.70 19.07 -40.36
CA TYR A 3 73.96 19.09 -39.06
C TYR A 3 72.70 18.27 -39.18
N ARG A 4 72.52 17.26 -38.28
CA ARG A 4 71.30 16.51 -38.09
C ARG A 4 70.51 17.15 -36.93
N ILE A 5 69.31 17.58 -37.21
CA ILE A 5 68.31 18.05 -36.20
C ILE A 5 67.57 16.84 -35.64
N PRO A 6 67.47 16.64 -34.31
CA PRO A 6 66.63 15.57 -33.73
C PRO A 6 65.21 16.03 -33.73
N VAL A 7 64.32 15.19 -34.27
CA VAL A 7 62.86 15.34 -34.18
C VAL A 7 62.40 14.69 -32.87
N CYS A 8 61.95 15.49 -31.93
CA CYS A 8 61.24 14.98 -30.70
C CYS A 8 59.77 14.67 -31.02
N PHE A 9 59.42 13.39 -30.96
CA PHE A 9 58.02 12.99 -30.95
C PHE A 9 57.42 13.15 -29.52
N ALA A 10 56.51 14.11 -29.34
CA ALA A 10 55.74 14.25 -28.16
C ALA A 10 54.52 13.31 -28.27
N THR A 11 54.50 12.23 -27.51
CA THR A 11 53.33 11.35 -27.36
C THR A 11 52.33 12.00 -26.38
N ALA A 12 51.24 12.53 -26.93
CA ALA A 12 50.11 13.00 -26.12
C ALA A 12 49.28 11.81 -25.64
N SER A 13 49.38 11.47 -24.36
CA SER A 13 48.51 10.49 -23.72
C SER A 13 47.15 11.12 -23.46
N ILE A 14 46.13 10.71 -24.19
CA ILE A 14 44.73 11.11 -23.95
C ILE A 14 44.21 10.25 -22.79
N LEU A 15 44.05 10.88 -21.63
CA LEU A 15 43.37 10.26 -20.46
C LEU A 15 41.86 10.32 -20.72
N LEU A 16 41.27 9.21 -21.12
CA LEU A 16 39.82 9.02 -21.17
C LEU A 16 39.28 8.93 -19.74
N LEU A 17 38.79 10.05 -19.22
CA LEU A 17 37.96 10.06 -17.99
C LEU A 17 36.61 9.44 -18.32
N SER A 18 36.45 8.16 -17.99
CA SER A 18 35.13 7.52 -17.96
C SER A 18 34.35 8.11 -16.79
N THR A 19 33.45 9.05 -17.05
CA THR A 19 32.41 9.46 -16.09
C THR A 19 31.41 8.33 -15.95
N GLY A 20 31.67 7.46 -14.99
CA GLY A 20 30.66 6.49 -14.55
C GLY A 20 29.44 7.26 -14.03
N ILE A 21 28.35 7.25 -14.78
CA ILE A 21 27.05 7.69 -14.28
C ILE A 21 26.69 6.69 -13.18
N LEU A 22 26.88 7.08 -11.91
CA LEU A 22 26.26 6.38 -10.80
C LEU A 22 24.74 6.55 -10.98
N THR A 23 24.10 5.56 -11.58
CA THR A 23 22.65 5.43 -11.50
C THR A 23 22.32 5.17 -10.04
N ALA A 24 21.78 6.17 -9.35
CA ALA A 24 21.21 5.95 -8.02
C ALA A 24 20.24 4.79 -8.14
N GLN A 25 20.53 3.70 -7.43
CA GLN A 25 19.67 2.53 -7.40
C GLN A 25 18.29 2.98 -6.92
N SER A 26 17.25 2.77 -7.72
CA SER A 26 15.89 3.17 -7.34
C SER A 26 15.52 2.42 -6.05
N VAL A 27 15.15 3.17 -5.03
CA VAL A 27 14.67 2.59 -3.77
C VAL A 27 13.29 1.97 -4.05
N ASN A 28 13.17 0.67 -3.81
CA ASN A 28 11.91 -0.04 -3.90
C ASN A 28 11.43 -0.36 -2.48
N ARG A 29 10.39 0.32 -2.02
CA ARG A 29 9.84 0.11 -0.67
C ARG A 29 8.40 0.59 -0.56
N MET A 30 7.71 0.08 0.46
CA MET A 30 6.41 0.56 0.90
C MET A 30 6.54 1.09 2.33
N THR A 31 5.96 2.25 2.60
CA THR A 31 5.88 2.86 3.94
C THR A 31 4.41 3.02 4.32
N VAL A 32 4.00 2.48 5.47
CA VAL A 32 2.63 2.64 5.98
C VAL A 32 2.49 4.03 6.60
N LEU A 33 1.58 4.85 6.04
CA LEU A 33 1.34 6.24 6.47
C LEU A 33 0.16 6.36 7.42
N TYR A 34 -0.76 5.40 7.41
CA TYR A 34 -2.01 5.43 8.18
C TYR A 34 -2.45 4.02 8.54
N ASP A 35 -2.63 3.77 9.83
CA ASP A 35 -3.20 2.54 10.38
C ASP A 35 -3.56 2.75 11.86
N ALA A 36 -4.42 1.86 12.40
CA ALA A 36 -4.86 1.90 13.79
C ALA A 36 -3.86 1.27 14.77
N PHE A 37 -2.76 0.67 14.28
CA PHE A 37 -1.70 0.10 15.12
C PHE A 37 -0.31 0.45 14.57
N GLY A 38 0.68 0.49 15.46
CA GLY A 38 2.05 0.82 15.10
C GLY A 38 2.94 1.00 16.32
N LYS A 39 4.26 0.93 16.12
CA LYS A 39 5.27 1.02 17.19
C LYS A 39 5.67 2.45 17.55
N SER A 40 5.55 3.39 16.60
CA SER A 40 6.05 4.75 16.80
C SER A 40 5.11 5.59 17.66
N PRO A 41 5.56 6.13 18.80
CA PRO A 41 4.75 7.04 19.61
C PRO A 41 4.58 8.43 19.00
N SER A 42 5.38 8.79 17.99
CA SER A 42 5.31 10.09 17.31
C SER A 42 4.28 10.14 16.20
N LEU A 43 3.70 9.00 15.81
CA LEU A 43 2.69 8.90 14.78
C LEU A 43 1.30 8.72 15.39
N LYS A 44 0.32 9.36 14.80
CA LYS A 44 -1.05 9.30 15.28
C LYS A 44 -1.78 8.13 14.64
N LYS A 45 -2.20 7.17 15.47
CA LYS A 45 -3.00 6.02 15.06
C LYS A 45 -4.45 6.44 14.90
N ASP A 46 -5.09 5.92 13.87
CA ASP A 46 -6.51 6.08 13.63
C ASP A 46 -7.00 4.99 12.67
N TRP A 47 -8.29 4.70 12.66
CA TRP A 47 -8.86 3.71 11.76
C TRP A 47 -8.82 4.17 10.32
N GLY A 48 -8.25 3.36 9.44
CA GLY A 48 -8.08 3.65 8.03
C GLY A 48 -6.76 3.12 7.49
N PHE A 49 -6.54 3.27 6.19
CA PHE A 49 -5.31 2.81 5.55
C PHE A 49 -4.72 3.83 4.61
N SER A 50 -3.41 3.92 4.61
CA SER A 50 -2.62 4.57 3.56
C SER A 50 -1.22 4.01 3.52
N ALA A 51 -0.71 3.80 2.32
CA ALA A 51 0.66 3.40 2.06
C ALA A 51 1.32 4.29 1.00
N PHE A 52 2.58 4.63 1.22
CA PHE A 52 3.43 5.28 0.22
C PHE A 52 4.36 4.25 -0.39
N VAL A 53 4.28 4.07 -1.69
CA VAL A 53 5.05 3.08 -2.43
C VAL A 53 6.04 3.78 -3.35
N GLU A 54 7.32 3.46 -3.19
CA GLU A 54 8.40 3.84 -4.11
C GLU A 54 8.83 2.58 -4.85
N TYR A 55 8.64 2.56 -6.18
CA TYR A 55 9.01 1.41 -7.01
C TYR A 55 9.36 1.83 -8.43
N GLY A 56 10.51 1.34 -8.93
CA GLY A 56 10.96 1.63 -10.29
C GLY A 56 11.09 3.13 -10.59
N GLY A 57 11.43 3.94 -9.59
CA GLY A 57 11.50 5.40 -9.66
C GLY A 57 10.14 6.10 -9.59
N LYS A 58 9.03 5.37 -9.44
CA LYS A 58 7.69 5.92 -9.23
C LYS A 58 7.40 6.13 -7.76
N ARG A 59 6.63 7.17 -7.46
CA ARG A 59 6.18 7.58 -6.13
C ARG A 59 4.66 7.56 -6.11
N ILE A 60 4.09 6.59 -5.42
CA ILE A 60 2.67 6.25 -5.47
C ILE A 60 2.08 6.41 -4.07
N LEU A 61 0.97 7.10 -3.96
CA LEU A 61 0.14 7.04 -2.77
C LEU A 61 -0.96 6.00 -3.02
N PHE A 62 -1.11 5.04 -2.13
CA PHE A 62 -2.19 4.05 -2.14
C PHE A 62 -3.06 4.27 -0.91
N ASP A 63 -4.29 4.74 -1.13
CA ASP A 63 -5.23 5.24 -0.13
C ASP A 63 -4.73 6.45 0.71
N ALA A 64 -5.63 7.08 1.45
CA ALA A 64 -5.33 8.35 2.14
C ALA A 64 -5.85 8.40 3.60
N GLY A 65 -6.32 7.29 4.16
CA GLY A 65 -6.79 7.23 5.54
C GLY A 65 -8.13 7.93 5.78
N ASN A 66 -8.53 7.99 7.05
CA ASN A 66 -9.85 8.39 7.52
C ASN A 66 -9.97 9.88 7.88
N ASP A 67 -8.89 10.49 8.32
CA ASP A 67 -8.87 11.88 8.79
C ASP A 67 -7.73 12.67 8.15
N SER A 68 -8.06 13.80 7.56
CA SER A 68 -7.13 14.62 6.79
C SER A 68 -5.99 15.20 7.62
N ASP A 69 -6.29 15.62 8.86
CA ASP A 69 -5.28 16.23 9.74
C ASP A 69 -4.32 15.18 10.29
N THR A 70 -4.85 14.02 10.68
CA THR A 70 -4.05 12.86 11.10
C THR A 70 -3.15 12.37 9.96
N PHE A 71 -3.69 12.27 8.74
CA PHE A 71 -2.92 11.92 7.56
C PHE A 71 -1.79 12.94 7.31
N ALA A 72 -2.11 14.25 7.36
CA ALA A 72 -1.13 15.33 7.20
C ALA A 72 -0.03 15.27 8.26
N GLN A 73 -0.38 15.02 9.53
CA GLN A 73 0.57 14.89 10.63
C GLN A 73 1.54 13.73 10.39
N ASN A 74 1.02 12.55 10.05
CA ASN A 74 1.83 11.36 9.83
C ASN A 74 2.75 11.51 8.61
N VAL A 75 2.23 12.02 7.49
CA VAL A 75 3.01 12.33 6.27
C VAL A 75 4.18 13.24 6.58
N LYS A 76 3.95 14.33 7.35
CA LYS A 76 5.00 15.27 7.76
C LYS A 76 6.01 14.61 8.69
N ALA A 77 5.55 13.87 9.69
CA ALA A 77 6.42 13.19 10.65
C ALA A 77 7.32 12.13 9.99
N LEU A 78 6.83 11.48 8.92
CA LEU A 78 7.58 10.51 8.13
C LEU A 78 8.44 11.15 7.02
N GLY A 79 8.37 12.48 6.85
CA GLY A 79 9.15 13.21 5.86
C GLY A 79 8.74 12.89 4.40
N ILE A 80 7.49 12.48 4.18
CA ILE A 80 6.99 12.15 2.84
C ILE A 80 6.55 13.42 2.10
N ASP A 81 7.15 13.65 0.92
CA ASP A 81 6.79 14.78 0.07
C ASP A 81 5.72 14.38 -0.97
N LEU A 82 4.47 14.70 -0.67
CA LEU A 82 3.33 14.41 -1.55
C LEU A 82 3.28 15.29 -2.81
N LYS A 83 4.06 16.38 -2.88
CA LYS A 83 4.16 17.22 -4.09
C LYS A 83 4.88 16.48 -5.23
N ARG A 84 5.65 15.45 -4.89
CA ARG A 84 6.45 14.67 -5.84
C ARG A 84 5.83 13.31 -6.17
N LEU A 85 4.54 13.13 -5.96
CA LEU A 85 3.83 11.92 -6.39
C LEU A 85 3.73 11.88 -7.92
N ASP A 86 3.93 10.71 -8.49
CA ASP A 86 3.58 10.43 -9.89
C ASP A 86 2.07 10.27 -10.02
N PHE A 87 1.42 9.60 -9.06
CA PHE A 87 -0.03 9.44 -8.96
C PHE A 87 -0.45 8.93 -7.59
N ALA A 88 -1.75 9.03 -7.33
CA ALA A 88 -2.42 8.36 -6.21
C ALA A 88 -3.39 7.30 -6.74
N VAL A 89 -3.68 6.31 -5.91
CA VAL A 89 -4.70 5.28 -6.15
C VAL A 89 -5.62 5.25 -4.94
N ILE A 90 -6.90 5.32 -5.16
CA ILE A 90 -7.93 5.04 -4.17
C ILE A 90 -8.46 3.64 -4.44
N SER A 91 -8.32 2.76 -3.44
CA SER A 91 -8.75 1.38 -3.57
C SER A 91 -10.26 1.27 -3.74
N HIS A 92 -11.04 1.95 -2.88
CA HIS A 92 -12.49 1.94 -2.93
C HIS A 92 -13.09 3.17 -2.25
N ARG A 93 -14.41 3.32 -2.30
CA ARG A 93 -15.15 4.53 -1.88
C ARG A 93 -15.27 4.79 -0.39
N HIS A 94 -14.87 3.87 0.50
CA HIS A 94 -15.02 4.08 1.92
C HIS A 94 -14.17 5.25 2.43
N GLY A 95 -14.73 6.01 3.36
CA GLY A 95 -14.13 7.25 3.82
C GLY A 95 -12.80 7.08 4.55
N ASP A 96 -12.60 5.95 5.21
CA ASP A 96 -11.37 5.57 5.88
C ASP A 96 -10.19 5.24 4.92
N HIS A 97 -10.44 5.37 3.60
CA HIS A 97 -9.44 5.30 2.53
C HIS A 97 -9.35 6.61 1.73
N THR A 98 -10.34 7.49 1.83
CA THR A 98 -10.46 8.65 0.95
C THR A 98 -10.30 10.01 1.63
N SER A 99 -10.56 10.13 2.94
CA SER A 99 -10.69 11.45 3.60
C SER A 99 -9.40 12.27 3.60
N GLY A 100 -8.24 11.66 3.66
CA GLY A 100 -6.95 12.36 3.57
C GLY A 100 -6.66 12.99 2.22
N LEU A 101 -7.46 12.69 1.18
CA LEU A 101 -7.36 13.39 -0.10
C LEU A 101 -7.57 14.91 0.03
N HIS A 102 -8.30 15.40 1.04
CA HIS A 102 -8.39 16.83 1.32
C HIS A 102 -7.02 17.46 1.51
N TYR A 103 -6.17 16.81 2.32
CA TYR A 103 -4.79 17.28 2.50
C TYR A 103 -3.96 17.09 1.24
N LEU A 104 -4.04 15.91 0.58
CA LEU A 104 -3.31 15.68 -0.66
C LEU A 104 -3.59 16.76 -1.69
N LEU A 105 -4.86 17.07 -1.95
CA LEU A 105 -5.26 18.06 -2.95
C LEU A 105 -4.88 19.49 -2.54
N SER A 106 -4.79 19.79 -1.24
CA SER A 106 -4.31 21.09 -0.78
C SER A 106 -2.83 21.32 -1.08
N VAL A 107 -2.01 20.26 -1.12
CA VAL A 107 -0.56 20.35 -1.34
C VAL A 107 -0.14 19.96 -2.76
N ASN A 108 -0.96 19.16 -3.45
CA ASN A 108 -0.73 18.71 -4.83
C ASN A 108 -2.06 18.63 -5.62
N PRO A 109 -2.68 19.77 -5.97
CA PRO A 109 -3.99 19.81 -6.61
C PRO A 109 -4.03 19.21 -8.02
N GLY A 110 -2.88 19.07 -8.67
CA GLY A 110 -2.75 18.51 -10.02
C GLY A 110 -2.45 17.01 -10.06
N VAL A 111 -2.33 16.34 -8.90
CA VAL A 111 -2.01 14.92 -8.87
C VAL A 111 -3.09 14.08 -9.55
N LYS A 112 -2.67 13.12 -10.38
CA LYS A 112 -3.56 12.15 -10.98
C LYS A 112 -4.02 11.15 -9.89
N ILE A 113 -5.33 10.93 -9.78
CA ILE A 113 -5.91 9.99 -8.80
C ILE A 113 -6.68 8.92 -9.56
N TYR A 114 -6.19 7.70 -9.53
CA TYR A 114 -6.93 6.55 -10.04
C TYR A 114 -7.94 6.08 -9.00
N ALA A 115 -9.15 5.79 -9.43
CA ALA A 115 -10.23 5.30 -8.57
C ALA A 115 -11.10 4.30 -9.32
N PRO A 116 -11.80 3.38 -8.62
CA PRO A 116 -12.71 2.45 -9.26
C PRO A 116 -13.87 3.19 -9.93
N LYS A 117 -14.27 2.70 -11.10
CA LYS A 117 -15.39 3.28 -11.87
C LYS A 117 -16.72 2.90 -11.24
N GLU A 118 -17.13 3.68 -10.27
CA GLU A 118 -18.45 3.61 -9.64
C GLU A 118 -18.93 4.99 -9.21
N GLY A 119 -20.20 5.10 -8.78
CA GLY A 119 -20.69 6.32 -8.18
C GLY A 119 -19.98 6.56 -6.84
N PHE A 120 -19.16 7.62 -6.76
CA PHE A 120 -18.57 8.06 -5.51
C PHE A 120 -19.65 8.73 -4.65
N GLY A 121 -20.35 7.92 -3.87
CA GLY A 121 -21.05 8.42 -2.72
C GLY A 121 -20.08 8.43 -1.55
N VAL A 122 -20.16 9.43 -0.75
CA VAL A 122 -19.38 9.48 0.45
C VAL A 122 -20.15 9.02 1.60
N PHE A 123 -19.47 8.33 2.40
CA PHE A 123 -20.05 7.58 3.45
C PHE A 123 -19.31 7.86 4.75
N GLY A 124 -19.79 8.88 5.47
CA GLY A 124 -19.54 8.95 6.89
C GLY A 124 -20.38 7.87 7.56
N ALA A 125 -19.77 7.02 8.37
CA ALA A 125 -20.45 6.09 9.26
C ALA A 125 -19.86 6.23 10.65
N GLU A 126 -20.69 6.03 11.67
CA GLU A 126 -20.24 5.95 13.06
C GLU A 126 -20.48 4.51 13.55
N LEU A 127 -19.43 3.86 14.03
CA LEU A 127 -19.48 2.52 14.60
C LEU A 127 -18.97 2.54 16.05
N PRO A 128 -19.44 1.65 16.93
CA PRO A 128 -18.86 1.53 18.27
C PRO A 128 -17.39 1.09 18.19
N GLY A 129 -16.53 1.55 19.08
CA GLY A 129 -15.14 1.16 19.14
C GLY A 129 -14.88 -0.33 19.37
N THR A 130 -15.94 -1.08 19.66
CA THR A 130 -15.91 -2.54 19.81
C THR A 130 -16.42 -3.30 18.59
N PHE A 131 -16.59 -2.64 17.43
CA PHE A 131 -17.16 -3.28 16.23
C PHE A 131 -16.28 -4.39 15.64
N TYR A 132 -15.00 -4.47 16.00
CA TYR A 132 -14.06 -5.49 15.56
C TYR A 132 -13.74 -6.48 16.69
N ARG A 133 -13.28 -7.68 16.31
CA ARG A 133 -12.83 -8.70 17.26
C ARG A 133 -11.41 -8.41 17.72
N ARG A 134 -11.14 -8.63 19.02
CA ARG A 134 -9.87 -8.36 19.68
C ARG A 134 -9.12 -9.65 19.97
N ASP A 135 -7.80 -9.57 20.01
CA ASP A 135 -6.93 -10.64 20.48
C ASP A 135 -5.92 -10.06 21.51
N GLU A 136 -6.15 -10.35 22.77
CA GLU A 136 -5.31 -9.83 23.87
C GLU A 136 -3.95 -10.53 23.99
N SER A 137 -3.72 -11.62 23.26
CA SER A 137 -2.42 -12.30 23.19
C SER A 137 -1.40 -11.55 22.34
N LEU A 138 -1.84 -10.59 21.52
CA LEU A 138 -0.96 -9.78 20.70
C LEU A 138 -0.25 -8.70 21.55
N PRO A 139 1.01 -8.38 21.23
CA PRO A 139 1.68 -7.22 21.81
C PRO A 139 0.90 -5.92 21.50
N ASP A 140 0.90 -4.94 22.39
CA ASP A 140 0.12 -3.70 22.23
C ASP A 140 0.36 -3.01 20.89
N TYR A 141 1.61 -2.95 20.42
CA TYR A 141 1.95 -2.32 19.12
C TYR A 141 1.35 -3.03 17.89
N MET A 142 0.75 -4.21 18.04
CA MET A 142 0.00 -4.93 17.01
C MET A 142 -1.51 -4.87 17.24
N ARG A 143 -1.98 -4.24 18.30
CA ARG A 143 -3.39 -4.07 18.61
C ARG A 143 -3.86 -2.70 18.13
N TYR A 144 -5.09 -2.61 17.68
CA TYR A 144 -5.70 -1.34 17.30
C TYR A 144 -5.74 -0.40 18.51
N TYR A 145 -5.26 0.84 18.34
CA TYR A 145 -5.15 1.85 19.40
C TYR A 145 -4.37 1.35 20.64
N ASP A 146 -3.39 0.49 20.48
CA ASP A 146 -2.64 -0.15 21.55
C ASP A 146 -3.54 -0.89 22.56
N GLY A 147 -4.66 -1.44 22.09
CA GLY A 147 -5.66 -2.11 22.89
C GLY A 147 -6.71 -1.20 23.55
N HIS A 148 -6.66 0.11 23.31
CA HIS A 148 -7.56 1.12 23.90
C HIS A 148 -8.33 1.92 22.83
N PRO A 149 -9.27 1.30 22.06
CA PRO A 149 -10.03 2.00 21.03
C PRO A 149 -10.94 3.08 21.63
N PRO A 150 -11.24 4.16 20.88
CA PRO A 150 -12.22 5.15 21.28
C PRO A 150 -13.61 4.50 21.41
N GLU A 151 -14.51 5.14 22.19
CA GLU A 151 -15.89 4.66 22.36
C GLU A 151 -16.61 4.55 21.02
N LYS A 152 -16.41 5.51 20.14
CA LYS A 152 -16.97 5.59 18.79
C LYS A 152 -15.89 5.90 17.78
N MET A 153 -16.01 5.28 16.62
CA MET A 153 -15.18 5.54 15.45
C MET A 153 -16.02 6.13 14.33
N THR A 154 -15.55 7.25 13.78
CA THR A 154 -16.14 7.90 12.62
C THR A 154 -15.37 7.51 11.37
N PHE A 155 -16.06 7.14 10.32
CA PHE A 155 -15.49 6.74 9.04
C PHE A 155 -15.85 7.77 7.98
N GLY A 156 -14.82 8.45 7.49
CA GLY A 156 -14.86 9.27 6.30
C GLY A 156 -15.67 10.56 6.36
N THR A 157 -15.44 11.33 5.35
CA THR A 157 -16.17 12.55 5.02
C THR A 157 -16.57 12.52 3.55
N PRO A 158 -17.68 13.20 3.17
CA PRO A 158 -18.11 13.31 1.78
C PRO A 158 -17.07 13.93 0.84
N TRP A 159 -16.90 13.26 -0.31
CA TRP A 159 -16.06 13.74 -1.39
C TRP A 159 -16.85 14.20 -2.59
N THR A 160 -16.72 15.44 -2.96
CA THR A 160 -17.32 15.99 -4.17
C THR A 160 -16.28 16.83 -4.92
N GLY A 161 -16.36 16.84 -6.26
CA GLY A 161 -15.57 17.76 -7.09
C GLY A 161 -14.15 17.33 -7.43
N VAL A 162 -13.75 16.10 -7.12
CA VAL A 162 -12.43 15.58 -7.52
C VAL A 162 -12.49 14.91 -8.88
N ASN A 163 -11.57 15.28 -9.78
CA ASN A 163 -11.42 14.60 -11.06
C ASN A 163 -10.61 13.30 -10.89
N PHE A 164 -11.32 12.17 -10.82
CA PHE A 164 -10.70 10.86 -10.81
C PHE A 164 -10.43 10.34 -12.22
N VAL A 165 -9.37 9.54 -12.36
CA VAL A 165 -9.15 8.67 -13.52
C VAL A 165 -9.80 7.34 -13.20
N TRP A 166 -10.95 7.07 -13.82
CA TRP A 166 -11.76 5.89 -13.52
C TRP A 166 -11.17 4.62 -14.13
N VAL A 167 -11.09 3.56 -13.31
CA VAL A 167 -10.58 2.25 -13.70
C VAL A 167 -11.65 1.19 -13.47
N ASP A 168 -11.99 0.40 -14.51
CA ASP A 168 -13.00 -0.65 -14.48
C ASP A 168 -12.49 -2.03 -14.92
N LYS A 169 -11.21 -2.12 -15.25
CA LYS A 169 -10.55 -3.36 -15.71
C LYS A 169 -9.08 -3.34 -15.37
N LEU A 170 -8.39 -4.47 -15.56
CA LEU A 170 -6.93 -4.52 -15.46
C LEU A 170 -6.30 -3.44 -16.35
N THR A 171 -5.55 -2.54 -15.72
CA THR A 171 -4.96 -1.37 -16.39
C THR A 171 -3.51 -1.21 -15.98
N GLU A 172 -2.58 -1.20 -16.93
CA GLU A 172 -1.19 -0.81 -16.68
C GLU A 172 -1.10 0.72 -16.62
N VAL A 173 -0.71 1.26 -15.48
CA VAL A 173 -0.66 2.72 -15.22
C VAL A 173 0.74 3.29 -15.29
N ALA A 174 1.75 2.43 -15.17
CA ALA A 174 3.16 2.70 -15.44
C ALA A 174 3.85 1.36 -15.74
N PRO A 175 5.05 1.35 -16.36
CA PRO A 175 5.73 0.10 -16.71
C PRO A 175 5.83 -0.88 -15.54
N GLY A 176 5.19 -2.05 -15.66
CA GLY A 176 5.14 -3.08 -14.63
C GLY A 176 4.24 -2.76 -13.43
N ILE A 177 3.48 -1.68 -13.44
CA ILE A 177 2.56 -1.28 -12.37
C ILE A 177 1.13 -1.29 -12.90
N PHE A 178 0.31 -2.14 -12.30
CA PHE A 178 -1.07 -2.41 -12.74
C PHE A 178 -2.07 -2.08 -11.64
N LEU A 179 -3.27 -1.72 -12.04
CA LEU A 179 -4.45 -1.67 -11.20
C LEU A 179 -5.39 -2.80 -11.61
N ILE A 180 -5.76 -3.63 -10.64
CA ILE A 180 -6.71 -4.73 -10.82
C ILE A 180 -8.05 -4.26 -10.28
N SER A 181 -9.07 -4.23 -11.12
CA SER A 181 -10.44 -3.89 -10.70
C SER A 181 -11.23 -5.17 -10.42
N THR A 182 -11.74 -5.27 -9.21
CA THR A 182 -12.62 -6.36 -8.77
C THR A 182 -13.90 -5.79 -8.13
N VAL A 183 -14.96 -6.59 -8.08
CA VAL A 183 -16.26 -6.15 -7.55
C VAL A 183 -16.69 -7.08 -6.44
N SER A 184 -17.03 -6.51 -5.29
CA SER A 184 -17.62 -7.25 -4.18
C SER A 184 -19.08 -7.58 -4.47
N GLN A 185 -19.46 -8.82 -4.20
CA GLN A 185 -20.84 -9.28 -4.23
C GLN A 185 -21.32 -9.71 -2.83
N THR A 186 -20.53 -9.43 -1.80
CA THR A 186 -20.87 -9.73 -0.41
C THR A 186 -22.05 -8.87 0.04
N PRO A 187 -23.07 -9.44 0.71
CA PRO A 187 -24.17 -8.66 1.27
C PRO A 187 -23.66 -7.49 2.13
N GLY A 188 -24.22 -6.30 1.91
CA GLY A 188 -23.80 -5.06 2.58
C GLY A 188 -22.66 -4.30 1.87
N THR A 189 -21.93 -4.97 0.96
CA THR A 189 -20.90 -4.33 0.10
C THR A 189 -21.18 -4.56 -1.39
N LEU A 190 -22.42 -4.94 -1.72
CA LEU A 190 -22.82 -5.24 -3.11
C LEU A 190 -22.46 -4.10 -4.06
N GLU A 191 -21.89 -4.47 -5.19
CA GLU A 191 -21.40 -3.55 -6.22
C GLU A 191 -20.32 -2.58 -5.73
N LEU A 192 -19.66 -2.87 -4.60
CA LEU A 192 -18.46 -2.15 -4.20
C LEU A 192 -17.31 -2.55 -5.13
N HIS A 193 -16.86 -1.60 -5.94
CA HIS A 193 -15.70 -1.78 -6.79
C HIS A 193 -14.44 -1.48 -6.00
N GLU A 194 -13.43 -2.34 -6.11
CA GLU A 194 -12.15 -2.16 -5.43
C GLU A 194 -10.99 -2.33 -6.40
N LEU A 195 -10.02 -1.40 -6.33
CA LEU A 195 -8.74 -1.48 -7.03
C LEU A 195 -7.67 -2.05 -6.12
N SER A 196 -6.95 -3.03 -6.61
CA SER A 196 -5.71 -3.51 -5.99
C SER A 196 -4.51 -3.03 -6.82
N LEU A 197 -3.43 -2.63 -6.14
CA LEU A 197 -2.17 -2.24 -6.76
C LEU A 197 -1.33 -3.50 -6.97
N ALA A 198 -1.04 -3.86 -8.22
CA ALA A 198 -0.18 -4.99 -8.54
C ALA A 198 1.10 -4.52 -9.21
N ILE A 199 2.25 -4.80 -8.60
CA ILE A 199 3.56 -4.46 -9.13
C ILE A 199 4.25 -5.75 -9.57
N LYS A 200 4.57 -5.85 -10.86
CA LYS A 200 5.33 -6.95 -11.42
C LYS A 200 6.81 -6.78 -11.07
N SER A 201 7.29 -7.59 -10.14
CA SER A 201 8.68 -7.57 -9.70
C SER A 201 9.45 -8.78 -10.24
N PRO A 202 10.80 -8.81 -10.10
CA PRO A 202 11.61 -10.00 -10.43
C PRO A 202 11.25 -11.26 -9.62
N LYS A 203 10.61 -11.09 -8.44
CA LYS A 203 10.21 -12.19 -7.55
C LYS A 203 8.72 -12.55 -7.64
N GLY A 204 7.97 -11.91 -8.54
CA GLY A 204 6.53 -12.09 -8.65
C GLY A 204 5.76 -10.81 -8.34
N VAL A 205 4.45 -10.90 -8.16
CA VAL A 205 3.59 -9.75 -7.87
C VAL A 205 3.77 -9.28 -6.43
N VAL A 206 4.01 -7.98 -6.25
CA VAL A 206 3.72 -7.28 -4.99
C VAL A 206 2.30 -6.74 -5.10
N LEU A 207 1.40 -7.24 -4.26
CA LEU A 207 -0.02 -6.96 -4.30
C LEU A 207 -0.46 -6.11 -3.11
N GLY A 208 -0.81 -4.85 -3.37
CA GLY A 208 -1.41 -3.94 -2.39
C GLY A 208 -2.93 -3.98 -2.46
N VAL A 209 -3.58 -4.18 -1.33
CA VAL A 209 -5.04 -4.25 -1.20
C VAL A 209 -5.53 -3.23 -0.18
N GLY A 210 -6.71 -2.62 -0.42
CA GLY A 210 -7.32 -1.69 0.52
C GLY A 210 -8.00 -2.43 1.67
N CYS A 211 -9.12 -3.05 1.37
CA CYS A 211 -9.90 -3.88 2.31
C CYS A 211 -10.14 -5.31 1.84
N SER A 212 -9.96 -5.59 0.56
CA SER A 212 -10.28 -6.89 -0.03
C SER A 212 -11.78 -7.25 0.08
N HIS A 213 -12.68 -6.28 -0.04
CA HIS A 213 -14.13 -6.53 -0.03
C HIS A 213 -14.59 -7.56 -1.08
N PRO A 214 -13.95 -7.66 -2.26
CA PRO A 214 -14.22 -8.73 -3.22
C PRO A 214 -13.76 -10.13 -2.80
N GLU A 215 -13.17 -10.28 -1.61
CA GLU A 215 -12.44 -11.43 -1.09
C GLU A 215 -11.02 -11.55 -1.69
N ILE A 216 -10.03 -11.71 -0.81
CA ILE A 216 -8.62 -11.75 -1.23
C ILE A 216 -8.33 -12.90 -2.22
N GLU A 217 -9.03 -14.04 -2.12
CA GLU A 217 -8.83 -15.16 -3.04
C GLU A 217 -9.23 -14.80 -4.48
N LYS A 218 -10.30 -14.00 -4.67
CA LYS A 218 -10.70 -13.47 -6.00
C LYS A 218 -9.71 -12.44 -6.55
N ILE A 219 -9.17 -11.59 -5.67
CA ILE A 219 -8.14 -10.61 -6.05
C ILE A 219 -6.86 -11.33 -6.47
N LEU A 220 -6.45 -12.38 -5.76
CA LEU A 220 -5.31 -13.23 -6.13
C LEU A 220 -5.53 -13.92 -7.48
N GLU A 221 -6.73 -14.46 -7.73
CA GLU A 221 -7.09 -15.03 -9.03
C GLU A 221 -6.94 -14.00 -10.16
N ALA A 222 -7.46 -12.78 -9.95
CA ALA A 222 -7.32 -11.70 -10.92
C ALA A 222 -5.86 -11.25 -11.13
N SER A 223 -5.02 -11.32 -10.08
CA SER A 223 -3.60 -10.96 -10.16
C SER A 223 -2.77 -11.89 -11.03
N MET A 224 -3.25 -13.13 -11.27
CA MET A 224 -2.59 -14.09 -12.17
C MET A 224 -2.47 -13.58 -13.62
N ALA A 225 -3.28 -12.58 -14.01
CA ALA A 225 -3.15 -11.93 -15.30
C ALA A 225 -1.89 -11.03 -15.40
N VAL A 226 -1.29 -10.65 -14.26
CA VAL A 226 -0.04 -9.89 -14.19
C VAL A 226 1.15 -10.85 -14.06
N ASP A 227 1.09 -11.77 -13.09
CA ASP A 227 2.05 -12.85 -12.90
C ASP A 227 1.39 -13.98 -12.08
N LYS A 228 1.81 -15.22 -12.31
CA LYS A 228 1.27 -16.39 -11.60
C LYS A 228 1.79 -16.55 -10.18
N HIS A 229 2.88 -15.89 -9.85
CA HIS A 229 3.50 -15.93 -8.53
C HIS A 229 3.26 -14.63 -7.78
N VAL A 230 2.84 -14.71 -6.52
CA VAL A 230 2.66 -13.55 -5.62
C VAL A 230 3.73 -13.59 -4.55
N ASP A 231 4.66 -12.64 -4.64
CA ASP A 231 5.76 -12.50 -3.67
C ASP A 231 5.29 -11.86 -2.35
N LEU A 232 4.46 -10.84 -2.42
CA LEU A 232 4.01 -10.11 -1.22
C LEU A 232 2.56 -9.66 -1.36
N VAL A 233 1.76 -9.88 -0.32
CA VAL A 233 0.47 -9.20 -0.13
C VAL A 233 0.59 -8.23 1.04
N PHE A 234 0.16 -6.97 0.86
CA PHE A 234 0.09 -5.98 1.94
C PHE A 234 -1.26 -5.25 1.94
N GLY A 235 -1.68 -4.78 3.12
CA GLY A 235 -2.93 -4.02 3.32
C GLY A 235 -4.02 -4.80 4.04
N GLY A 236 -5.28 -4.37 3.91
CA GLY A 236 -6.43 -4.88 4.65
C GLY A 236 -7.11 -6.08 4.00
N LEU A 237 -7.56 -7.03 4.82
CA LEU A 237 -8.24 -8.25 4.37
C LEU A 237 -9.69 -8.37 4.84
N HIS A 238 -10.22 -7.33 5.50
CA HIS A 238 -11.61 -7.21 6.00
C HIS A 238 -12.09 -8.40 6.83
N LEU A 239 -11.25 -8.89 7.76
CA LEU A 239 -11.53 -10.07 8.56
C LEU A 239 -11.91 -9.74 10.03
N VAL A 240 -12.13 -8.47 10.35
CA VAL A 240 -12.39 -7.98 11.74
C VAL A 240 -13.54 -8.65 12.45
N THR A 241 -14.54 -9.14 11.70
CA THR A 241 -15.72 -9.85 12.25
C THR A 241 -15.78 -11.31 11.82
N THR A 242 -14.77 -11.81 11.13
CA THR A 242 -14.73 -13.16 10.57
C THR A 242 -14.51 -14.20 11.68
N PRO A 243 -15.20 -15.35 11.68
CA PRO A 243 -14.97 -16.41 12.64
C PRO A 243 -13.58 -17.03 12.56
N ASP A 244 -13.01 -17.47 13.69
CA ASP A 244 -11.65 -18.02 13.78
C ASP A 244 -11.39 -19.20 12.85
N LEU A 245 -12.39 -20.06 12.64
CA LEU A 245 -12.27 -21.20 11.72
C LEU A 245 -11.99 -20.73 10.29
N GLU A 246 -12.72 -19.71 9.84
CA GLU A 246 -12.56 -19.15 8.49
C GLU A 246 -11.24 -18.37 8.35
N ILE A 247 -10.85 -17.60 9.37
CA ILE A 247 -9.53 -16.95 9.43
C ILE A 247 -8.42 -18.00 9.29
N THR A 248 -8.51 -19.11 10.03
CA THR A 248 -7.50 -20.19 9.98
C THR A 248 -7.47 -20.87 8.61
N ARG A 249 -8.67 -21.15 8.03
CA ARG A 249 -8.80 -21.68 6.66
C ARG A 249 -8.09 -20.77 5.66
N LEU A 250 -8.40 -19.46 5.73
CA LEU A 250 -7.85 -18.49 4.80
C LEU A 250 -6.33 -18.35 4.93
N ALA A 251 -5.81 -18.22 6.16
CA ALA A 251 -4.37 -18.14 6.40
C ALA A 251 -3.62 -19.37 5.84
N THR A 252 -4.19 -20.57 6.03
CA THR A 252 -3.65 -21.81 5.48
C THR A 252 -3.74 -21.82 3.94
N ALA A 253 -4.86 -21.36 3.38
CA ALA A 253 -5.05 -21.33 1.92
C ALA A 253 -4.09 -20.35 1.24
N LEU A 254 -3.91 -19.15 1.80
CA LEU A 254 -3.00 -18.14 1.22
C LEU A 254 -1.56 -18.64 1.14
N HIS A 255 -1.06 -19.26 2.21
CA HIS A 255 0.28 -19.83 2.23
C HIS A 255 0.38 -21.15 1.44
N GLY A 256 -0.56 -22.07 1.64
CA GLY A 256 -0.49 -23.44 1.10
C GLY A 256 -0.96 -23.58 -0.35
N LYS A 257 -2.17 -23.11 -0.66
CA LYS A 257 -2.81 -23.23 -1.98
C LYS A 257 -2.36 -22.14 -2.95
N TRP A 258 -2.46 -20.88 -2.50
CA TRP A 258 -2.17 -19.70 -3.32
C TRP A 258 -0.67 -19.42 -3.44
N LYS A 259 0.15 -20.02 -2.56
CA LYS A 259 1.61 -19.88 -2.57
C LYS A 259 2.06 -18.42 -2.47
N VAL A 260 1.29 -17.61 -1.69
CA VAL A 260 1.75 -16.27 -1.33
C VAL A 260 3.03 -16.41 -0.50
N GLU A 261 4.12 -15.81 -0.97
CA GLU A 261 5.43 -15.98 -0.34
C GLU A 261 5.53 -15.18 0.96
N ARG A 262 5.14 -13.92 0.95
CA ARG A 262 5.22 -13.02 2.10
C ARG A 262 3.89 -12.33 2.38
N MET A 263 3.58 -12.11 3.66
CA MET A 263 2.34 -11.49 4.10
C MET A 263 2.62 -10.31 5.04
N ALA A 264 2.14 -9.12 4.69
CA ALA A 264 2.23 -7.88 5.46
C ALA A 264 0.84 -7.28 5.72
N PRO A 265 -0.02 -7.95 6.52
CA PRO A 265 -1.40 -7.54 6.72
C PRO A 265 -1.48 -6.30 7.60
N GLY A 266 -2.48 -5.45 7.34
CA GLY A 266 -2.75 -4.21 8.09
C GLY A 266 -4.24 -3.94 8.21
N HIS A 267 -4.56 -2.75 8.70
CA HIS A 267 -5.89 -2.15 8.71
C HIS A 267 -7.01 -3.09 9.19
N CYS A 268 -8.03 -3.31 8.37
CA CYS A 268 -9.23 -4.10 8.67
C CYS A 268 -9.01 -5.63 8.67
N THR A 269 -7.78 -6.12 8.65
CA THR A 269 -7.50 -7.56 8.74
C THR A 269 -7.96 -8.15 10.07
N GLY A 270 -7.82 -7.44 11.18
CA GLY A 270 -8.29 -7.87 12.50
C GLY A 270 -7.26 -8.63 13.31
N GLU A 271 -7.28 -8.41 14.63
CA GLU A 271 -6.28 -8.96 15.57
C GLU A 271 -6.21 -10.49 15.57
N PRO A 272 -7.33 -11.26 15.56
CA PRO A 272 -7.26 -12.72 15.44
C PRO A 272 -6.61 -13.19 14.13
N ALA A 273 -6.83 -12.46 13.03
CA ALA A 273 -6.24 -12.78 11.74
C ALA A 273 -4.73 -12.47 11.72
N PHE A 274 -4.26 -11.39 12.38
CA PHE A 274 -2.82 -11.15 12.54
C PHE A 274 -2.13 -12.34 13.23
N ALA A 275 -2.74 -12.89 14.29
CA ALA A 275 -2.19 -14.05 14.98
C ALA A 275 -2.15 -15.30 14.09
N ALA A 276 -3.23 -15.54 13.34
CA ALA A 276 -3.31 -16.68 12.42
C ALA A 276 -2.29 -16.58 11.27
N PHE A 277 -2.13 -15.40 10.67
CA PHE A 277 -1.14 -15.17 9.61
C PHE A 277 0.30 -15.28 10.13
N ARG A 278 0.60 -14.75 11.31
CA ARG A 278 1.91 -14.94 11.95
C ARG A 278 2.24 -16.43 12.12
N LYS A 279 1.26 -17.24 12.53
CA LYS A 279 1.44 -18.68 12.69
C LYS A 279 1.62 -19.39 11.34
N ALA A 280 0.85 -19.02 10.31
CA ALA A 280 0.87 -19.68 9.01
C ALA A 280 2.12 -19.34 8.18
N PHE A 281 2.58 -18.08 8.24
CA PHE A 281 3.69 -17.57 7.42
C PHE A 281 5.05 -17.59 8.15
N GLY A 282 5.08 -17.72 9.49
CA GLY A 282 6.33 -17.77 10.24
C GLY A 282 7.25 -16.58 9.93
N ASP A 283 8.48 -16.84 9.48
CA ASP A 283 9.46 -15.82 9.12
C ASP A 283 9.07 -14.99 7.87
N GLN A 284 8.10 -15.45 7.10
CA GLN A 284 7.55 -14.75 5.93
C GLN A 284 6.43 -13.76 6.29
N TYR A 285 6.00 -13.72 7.55
CA TYR A 285 5.12 -12.69 8.06
C TYR A 285 5.90 -11.41 8.30
N ILE A 286 5.46 -10.31 7.69
CA ILE A 286 6.07 -9.00 7.84
C ILE A 286 5.15 -8.12 8.68
N TYR A 287 5.69 -7.57 9.77
CA TYR A 287 4.99 -6.54 10.52
C TYR A 287 4.88 -5.25 9.68
N ALA A 288 3.66 -4.76 9.46
CA ALA A 288 3.37 -3.59 8.62
C ALA A 288 2.44 -2.58 9.32
N GLY A 289 2.64 -2.29 10.59
CA GLY A 289 1.91 -1.23 11.29
C GLY A 289 2.37 0.17 10.89
N LEU A 290 1.64 1.20 11.32
CA LEU A 290 1.92 2.62 11.04
C LEU A 290 3.40 2.97 11.24
N GLY A 291 4.02 3.59 10.24
CA GLY A 291 5.43 3.96 10.19
C GLY A 291 6.38 2.82 9.78
N SER A 292 5.88 1.61 9.53
CA SER A 292 6.71 0.52 9.03
C SER A 292 7.16 0.77 7.61
N VAL A 293 8.41 0.37 7.33
CA VAL A 293 8.99 0.35 5.98
C VAL A 293 9.21 -1.11 5.57
N VAL A 294 8.68 -1.50 4.44
CA VAL A 294 8.82 -2.85 3.87
C VAL A 294 9.59 -2.74 2.55
N GLU A 295 10.71 -3.44 2.46
CA GLU A 295 11.52 -3.53 1.24
C GLU A 295 10.79 -4.35 0.17
N LEU A 296 10.76 -3.80 -1.07
CA LEU A 296 10.18 -4.46 -2.24
C LEU A 296 11.28 -5.00 -3.15
N PRO A 297 11.05 -6.14 -3.84
CA PRO A 297 12.06 -6.78 -4.69
C PRO A 297 12.38 -6.03 -5.97
#